data_35cda1c395fce5bd91561d38f056ca67
#
_entry.id   35cda1c395fce5bd91561d38f056ca67
#
_cell.length_a   1.000
_cell.length_b   1.000
_cell.length_c   1.000
_cell.angle_alpha   90.00
_cell.angle_beta   90.00
_cell.angle_gamma   90.00
#
_symmetry.space_group_name_H-M   'P 1'
#
loop_
_entity.id
_entity.type
_entity.pdbx_description
1 polymer ?
#
loop_
_entity_poly.entity_id
_entity_poly.type
_entity_poly.pdbx_seq_one_letter_code
_entity_poly.pdbx_strand_id
1 'polypeptide(L)'
;MVANSNNAPIGVYDSGMGGLTVWREIRRMLPGESLVYLGDGANCPYGSRPRGEVQALADAAVARLVELGCKMVVVACNTATAAAIDFLREKYADLPIVGMEPAVKPACLATR
;
A
#
# COMPACT_ATOMS: atom_id res chain seq x y z
N MET A 1 -20.93 5.46 8.66
CA MET A 1 -21.37 4.49 9.65
C MET A 1 -20.22 3.66 10.16
N VAL A 2 -20.03 3.73 11.44
CA VAL A 2 -18.93 3.03 12.09
C VAL A 2 -19.04 1.51 11.92
N ALA A 3 -20.24 0.98 11.98
CA ALA A 3 -20.45 -0.46 11.86
C ALA A 3 -19.95 -1.04 10.54
N ASN A 4 -19.95 -0.23 9.48
CA ASN A 4 -19.54 -0.70 8.16
C ASN A 4 -18.04 -0.73 7.99
N SER A 5 -17.29 0.00 8.82
CA SER A 5 -15.84 0.07 8.66
C SER A 5 -15.17 -1.28 8.89
N ASN A 6 -15.76 -2.15 9.75
CA ASN A 6 -15.20 -3.49 10.00
C ASN A 6 -15.35 -4.41 8.79
N ASN A 7 -16.34 -4.17 7.95
CA ASN A 7 -16.59 -4.99 6.76
C ASN A 7 -15.96 -4.38 5.51
N ALA A 8 -15.37 -3.21 5.63
CA ALA A 8 -14.71 -2.58 4.52
C ALA A 8 -13.47 -3.37 4.10
N PRO A 9 -13.10 -3.34 2.83
CA PRO A 9 -11.95 -4.11 2.35
C PRO A 9 -10.62 -3.46 2.73
N ILE A 10 -9.57 -4.29 2.71
CA ILE A 10 -8.19 -3.83 2.76
C ILE A 10 -7.72 -3.70 1.32
N GLY A 11 -7.19 -2.54 0.96
CA GLY A 11 -6.63 -2.33 -0.37
C GLY A 11 -5.16 -2.72 -0.42
N VAL A 12 -4.77 -3.45 -1.46
CA VAL A 12 -3.37 -3.81 -1.69
C VAL A 12 -2.97 -3.20 -3.02
N TYR A 13 -2.00 -2.31 -2.99
CA TYR A 13 -1.54 -1.58 -4.17
C TYR A 13 -0.08 -1.92 -4.47
N ASP A 14 0.24 -2.17 -5.74
CA ASP A 14 1.62 -2.25 -6.17
C ASP A 14 1.77 -1.68 -7.58
N SER A 15 3.02 -1.65 -8.06
CA SER A 15 3.33 -1.12 -9.39
C SER A 15 3.03 -2.11 -10.52
N GLY A 16 2.49 -3.27 -10.19
CA GLY A 16 2.18 -4.31 -11.17
C GLY A 16 3.13 -5.50 -11.13
N MET A 17 4.08 -5.51 -10.20
CA MET A 17 5.06 -6.58 -10.06
C MET A 17 5.19 -7.02 -8.59
N GLY A 18 4.88 -8.27 -8.33
CA GLY A 18 5.14 -8.88 -7.04
C GLY A 18 4.09 -8.67 -5.96
N GLY A 19 3.12 -7.81 -6.16
CA GLY A 19 2.10 -7.52 -5.15
C GLY A 19 1.18 -8.69 -4.85
N LEU A 20 1.05 -9.63 -5.78
CA LEU A 20 0.22 -10.80 -5.56
C LEU A 20 0.75 -11.69 -4.44
N THR A 21 2.07 -11.73 -4.24
CA THR A 21 2.65 -12.49 -3.14
C THR A 21 2.22 -11.90 -1.80
N VAL A 22 2.26 -10.58 -1.67
CA VAL A 22 1.81 -9.88 -0.47
C VAL A 22 0.32 -10.09 -0.27
N TRP A 23 -0.46 -9.98 -1.35
CA TRP A 23 -1.91 -10.19 -1.32
C TRP A 23 -2.25 -11.59 -0.79
N ARG A 24 -1.54 -12.61 -1.27
CA ARG A 24 -1.76 -13.99 -0.82
C ARG A 24 -1.45 -14.15 0.67
N GLU A 25 -0.38 -13.53 1.15
CA GLU A 25 -0.01 -13.61 2.56
C GLU A 25 -1.06 -12.96 3.46
N ILE A 26 -1.56 -11.80 3.05
CA ILE A 26 -2.60 -11.13 3.82
C ILE A 26 -3.86 -12.00 3.86
N ARG A 27 -4.24 -12.56 2.72
CA ARG A 27 -5.41 -13.42 2.64
C ARG A 27 -5.27 -14.66 3.52
N ARG A 28 -4.07 -15.24 3.56
CA ARG A 28 -3.81 -16.40 4.39
C ARG A 28 -3.86 -16.07 5.87
N MET A 29 -3.32 -14.92 6.26
CA MET A 29 -3.26 -14.51 7.65
C MET A 29 -4.58 -13.93 8.16
N LEU A 30 -5.34 -13.32 7.28
CA LEU A 30 -6.59 -12.64 7.62
C LEU A 30 -7.71 -13.12 6.71
N PRO A 31 -8.09 -14.39 6.80
CA PRO A 31 -9.05 -14.97 5.84
C PRO A 31 -10.46 -14.37 5.93
N GLY A 32 -10.78 -13.72 7.05
CA GLY A 32 -12.08 -13.07 7.22
C GLY A 32 -12.17 -11.68 6.61
N GLU A 33 -11.05 -11.12 6.13
CA GLU A 33 -11.04 -9.78 5.55
C GLU A 33 -11.29 -9.81 4.05
N SER A 34 -12.03 -8.83 3.56
CA SER A 34 -12.18 -8.61 2.13
C SER A 34 -10.95 -7.84 1.62
N LEU A 35 -10.45 -8.24 0.47
CA LEU A 35 -9.26 -7.61 -0.11
C LEU A 35 -9.58 -7.08 -1.51
N VAL A 36 -9.01 -5.91 -1.83
CA VAL A 36 -9.06 -5.33 -3.18
C VAL A 36 -7.61 -5.14 -3.62
N TYR A 37 -7.27 -5.70 -4.76
CA TYR A 37 -5.92 -5.58 -5.32
C TYR A 37 -5.94 -4.59 -6.47
N LEU A 38 -5.02 -3.62 -6.44
CA LEU A 38 -4.83 -2.65 -7.51
C LEU A 38 -3.37 -2.70 -7.97
N GLY A 39 -3.15 -3.22 -9.15
CA GLY A 39 -1.82 -3.27 -9.76
C GLY A 39 -1.72 -2.25 -10.88
N ASP A 40 -0.72 -1.38 -10.82
CA ASP A 40 -0.51 -0.34 -11.83
C ASP A 40 0.45 -0.82 -12.92
N GLY A 41 0.08 -1.89 -13.61
CA GLY A 41 0.92 -2.48 -14.63
C GLY A 41 1.20 -1.56 -15.82
N ALA A 42 0.28 -0.65 -16.12
CA ALA A 42 0.43 0.27 -17.24
C ALA A 42 1.61 1.23 -17.06
N ASN A 43 1.95 1.55 -15.82
CA ASN A 43 3.05 2.48 -15.51
C ASN A 43 4.29 1.78 -14.96
N CYS A 44 4.28 0.46 -14.95
CA CYS A 44 5.41 -0.36 -14.52
C CYS A 44 6.52 -0.33 -15.57
N PRO A 45 7.82 -0.29 -15.17
CA PRO A 45 8.32 -0.28 -13.80
C PRO A 45 8.44 1.13 -13.22
N TYR A 46 8.34 1.23 -11.90
CA TYR A 46 8.47 2.52 -11.22
C TYR A 46 9.92 2.91 -10.95
N GLY A 47 10.82 1.95 -10.95
CA GLY A 47 12.18 2.16 -10.48
C GLY A 47 12.98 3.23 -11.22
N SER A 48 12.66 3.46 -12.49
CA SER A 48 13.35 4.47 -13.30
C SER A 48 12.65 5.83 -13.28
N ARG A 49 11.53 5.96 -12.58
CA ARG A 49 10.76 7.21 -12.57
C ARG A 49 11.25 8.15 -11.47
N PRO A 50 11.18 9.47 -11.69
CA PRO A 50 11.48 10.43 -10.65
C PRO A 50 10.54 10.26 -9.45
N ARG A 51 11.04 10.63 -8.26
CA ARG A 51 10.29 10.49 -7.01
C ARG A 51 8.91 11.15 -7.08
N GLY A 52 8.83 12.38 -7.58
CA GLY A 52 7.56 13.09 -7.67
C GLY A 52 6.55 12.40 -8.58
N GLU A 53 7.03 11.76 -9.64
CA GLU A 53 6.16 11.02 -10.53
C GLU A 53 5.61 9.75 -9.86
N VAL A 54 6.46 9.04 -9.11
CA VAL A 54 6.01 7.88 -8.34
C VAL A 54 5.00 8.31 -7.28
N GLN A 55 5.22 9.44 -6.63
CA GLN A 55 4.28 9.98 -5.66
C GLN A 55 2.91 10.25 -6.29
N ALA A 56 2.90 10.84 -7.49
CA ALA A 56 1.65 11.12 -8.18
C ALA A 56 0.91 9.83 -8.57
N LEU A 57 1.64 8.83 -9.04
CA LEU A 57 1.04 7.54 -9.40
C LEU A 57 0.49 6.83 -8.17
N ALA A 58 1.23 6.85 -7.07
CA ALA A 58 0.79 6.22 -5.83
C ALA A 58 -0.42 6.95 -5.25
N ASP A 59 -0.44 8.28 -5.32
CA ASP A 59 -1.58 9.06 -4.86
C ASP A 59 -2.85 8.68 -5.63
N ALA A 60 -2.76 8.59 -6.95
CA ALA A 60 -3.90 8.21 -7.78
C ALA A 60 -4.42 6.80 -7.40
N ALA A 61 -3.50 5.87 -7.13
CA ALA A 61 -3.88 4.51 -6.74
C ALA A 61 -4.56 4.49 -5.38
N VAL A 62 -4.02 5.21 -4.40
CA VAL A 62 -4.61 5.26 -3.06
C VAL A 62 -5.97 5.96 -3.10
N ALA A 63 -6.09 7.04 -3.88
CA ALA A 63 -7.37 7.72 -4.05
C ALA A 63 -8.43 6.76 -4.60
N ARG A 64 -8.06 5.90 -5.55
CA ARG A 64 -8.97 4.92 -6.10
C ARG A 64 -9.42 3.91 -5.04
N LEU A 65 -8.47 3.45 -4.21
CA LEU A 65 -8.81 2.51 -3.15
C LEU A 65 -9.70 3.14 -2.09
N VAL A 66 -9.50 4.43 -1.79
CA VAL A 66 -10.38 5.18 -0.89
C VAL A 66 -11.80 5.25 -1.48
N GLU A 67 -11.92 5.52 -2.77
CA GLU A 67 -13.22 5.52 -3.45
C GLU A 67 -13.94 4.18 -3.34
N LEU A 68 -13.16 3.10 -3.35
CA LEU A 68 -13.71 1.75 -3.21
C LEU A 68 -14.03 1.38 -1.76
N GLY A 69 -13.84 2.32 -0.84
CA GLY A 69 -14.21 2.13 0.55
C GLY A 69 -13.21 1.36 1.39
N CYS A 70 -11.97 1.26 0.96
CA CYS A 70 -10.95 0.53 1.73
C CYS A 70 -10.70 1.18 3.08
N LYS A 71 -10.65 0.37 4.12
CA LYS A 71 -10.40 0.84 5.50
C LYS A 71 -8.93 0.99 5.83
N MET A 72 -8.06 0.39 5.04
CA MET A 72 -6.61 0.55 5.12
C MET A 72 -6.00 0.18 3.77
N VAL A 73 -4.77 0.60 3.55
CA VAL A 73 -4.06 0.31 2.31
C VAL A 73 -2.69 -0.26 2.63
N VAL A 74 -2.34 -1.33 1.93
CA VAL A 74 -0.99 -1.90 1.97
C VAL A 74 -0.31 -1.53 0.66
N VAL A 75 0.79 -0.79 0.74
CA VAL A 75 1.60 -0.43 -0.42
C VAL A 75 2.64 -1.54 -0.60
N ALA A 76 2.35 -2.47 -1.49
CA ALA A 76 3.12 -3.71 -1.65
C ALA A 76 4.21 -3.55 -2.72
N CYS A 77 4.83 -2.40 -2.77
CA CYS A 77 5.88 -2.08 -3.73
C CYS A 77 7.00 -1.35 -3.03
N ASN A 78 8.23 -1.88 -3.10
CA ASN A 78 9.37 -1.28 -2.45
C ASN A 78 9.66 0.13 -2.98
N THR A 79 9.60 0.31 -4.29
CA THR A 79 9.87 1.60 -4.92
C THR A 79 8.83 2.65 -4.49
N ALA A 80 7.55 2.29 -4.52
CA ALA A 80 6.49 3.20 -4.12
C ALA A 80 6.58 3.53 -2.63
N THR A 81 6.92 2.55 -1.79
CA THR A 81 7.12 2.79 -0.37
C THR A 81 8.23 3.81 -0.15
N ALA A 82 9.40 3.57 -0.75
CA ALA A 82 10.53 4.47 -0.56
C ALA A 82 10.25 5.89 -1.04
N ALA A 83 9.54 6.03 -2.15
CA ALA A 83 9.30 7.32 -2.77
C ALA A 83 8.10 8.07 -2.20
N ALA A 84 7.07 7.37 -1.75
CA ALA A 84 5.77 7.97 -1.53
C ALA A 84 5.14 7.72 -0.16
N ILE A 85 5.69 6.82 0.67
CA ILE A 85 4.96 6.43 1.88
C ILE A 85 4.72 7.59 2.85
N ASP A 86 5.71 8.44 3.05
CA ASP A 86 5.56 9.58 3.96
C ASP A 86 4.56 10.59 3.41
N PHE A 87 4.65 10.86 2.11
CA PHE A 87 3.72 11.72 1.41
C PHE A 87 2.28 11.22 1.55
N LEU A 88 2.08 9.91 1.35
CA LEU A 88 0.75 9.32 1.45
C LEU A 88 0.21 9.36 2.87
N ARG A 89 1.05 9.07 3.85
CA ARG A 89 0.64 9.09 5.27
C ARG A 89 0.26 10.48 5.72
N GLU A 90 0.93 11.49 5.20
CA GLU A 90 0.59 12.87 5.51
C GLU A 90 -0.72 13.29 4.85
N LYS A 91 -0.88 12.98 3.56
CA LYS A 91 -2.08 13.36 2.82
C LYS A 91 -3.33 12.62 3.31
N TYR A 92 -3.19 11.35 3.63
CA TYR A 92 -4.30 10.51 4.08
C TYR A 92 -4.15 10.18 5.55
N ALA A 93 -4.11 11.21 6.37
CA ALA A 93 -3.78 11.08 7.79
C ALA A 93 -4.69 10.13 8.57
N ASP A 94 -5.96 10.02 8.15
CA ASP A 94 -6.93 9.15 8.84
C ASP A 94 -6.98 7.73 8.31
N LEU A 95 -6.21 7.45 7.25
CA LEU A 95 -6.17 6.14 6.61
C LEU A 95 -4.91 5.40 7.03
N PRO A 96 -5.02 4.23 7.69
CA PRO A 96 -3.85 3.41 7.95
C PRO A 96 -3.19 2.97 6.65
N ILE A 97 -1.90 3.25 6.50
CA ILE A 97 -1.13 2.88 5.32
C ILE A 97 0.11 2.13 5.76
N VAL A 98 0.22 0.89 5.30
CA VAL A 98 1.35 0.01 5.59
C VAL A 98 2.23 -0.07 4.35
N GLY A 99 3.52 0.12 4.51
CA GLY A 99 4.47 0.04 3.41
C GLY A 99 5.40 -1.15 3.54
N MET A 100 6.17 -1.39 2.48
CA MET A 100 7.18 -2.44 2.44
C MET A 100 8.52 -1.88 2.89
N GLU A 101 8.57 -1.43 4.14
CA GLU A 101 9.79 -0.88 4.69
C GLU A 101 10.76 -2.00 5.06
N PRO A 102 12.05 -1.82 4.81
CA PRO A 102 13.01 -2.88 5.08
C PRO A 102 13.00 -3.31 6.55
N ALA A 103 12.87 -4.61 6.79
CA ALA A 103 12.86 -5.15 8.13
C ALA A 103 14.22 -5.00 8.83
N VAL A 104 15.28 -4.89 8.06
CA VAL A 104 16.62 -4.75 8.59
C VAL A 104 16.79 -3.48 9.42
N LYS A 105 16.11 -2.40 9.02
CA LYS A 105 16.20 -1.12 9.73
C LYS A 105 15.64 -1.20 11.15
N PRO A 106 14.41 -1.68 11.36
CA PRO A 106 13.89 -1.87 12.71
C PRO A 106 14.74 -2.85 13.54
N ALA A 107 15.22 -3.92 12.92
CA ALA A 107 16.05 -4.90 13.61
C ALA A 107 17.36 -4.27 14.11
N CYS A 108 18.00 -3.47 13.28
CA CYS A 108 19.23 -2.77 13.68
C CYS A 108 18.98 -1.80 14.83
N LEU A 109 17.87 -1.09 14.79
CA LEU A 109 17.52 -0.16 15.87
C LEU A 109 17.23 -0.89 17.18
N ALA A 110 16.62 -2.05 17.09
CA ALA A 110 16.27 -2.84 18.27
C ALA A 110 17.49 -3.44 18.97
N THR A 111 18.56 -3.66 18.24
CA THR A 111 19.77 -4.30 18.77
C THR A 111 20.82 -3.33 19.30
N ARG A 112 20.59 -2.06 19.22
CA ARG A 112 21.56 -1.04 19.66
C ARG A 112 21.48 -0.73 21.14
#